data_f8943dea88722a51e89c919fe2a2815b
#
_entry.id   f8943dea88722a51e89c919fe2a2815b
#
_cell.length_a   1.000
_cell.length_b   1.000
_cell.length_c   1.000
_cell.angle_alpha   90.00
_cell.angle_beta   90.00
_cell.angle_gamma   90.00
#
_symmetry.space_group_name_H-M   'P 1'
#
loop_
_entity.id
_entity.type
_entity.pdbx_description
1 polymer ?
#
loop_
_entity_poly.entity_id
_entity_poly.type
_entity_poly.pdbx_seq_one_letter_code
_entity_poly.pdbx_strand_id
1 'polypeptide(L)'
;SGWISKAFGVTTDNVSFFVNNKMPLGDSGYGSMCNEAVLNSGDVLNVFFYNDTAGYSDEYLYFDSIACDIMAKKDFILNVKGFKAAWGEEASAQKDITVELRDSEGKTVATGTTDENGNVTLNAPAEGTYTAAIVKTPYEYYIPVDAKVVAKAHEHSYTTWKKVSSATVFAPEKQESTCDFCGEKTTKTVGEKLTPTVKLTATKLALKTKQSVTVRATGLAKGDYVKSWTSSKKSVATVDKNGKITATSKEGTAVITVTLASGKTAKVTVTVKMIRTTKLTKVPKTLSLTTGKKYTLKP
;
A
#
# COMPACT_ATOMS: atom_id res chain seq x y z
N SER A 1 15.42 -55.15 -31.44
CA SER A 1 14.47 -55.13 -30.30
C SER A 1 13.97 -53.71 -30.10
N GLY A 2 12.70 -53.48 -30.04
CA GLY A 2 12.06 -52.18 -29.79
C GLY A 2 11.89 -51.84 -28.32
N TRP A 3 12.37 -52.69 -27.43
CA TRP A 3 12.27 -52.49 -26.00
C TRP A 3 13.38 -51.57 -25.47
N ILE A 4 13.03 -50.70 -24.55
CA ILE A 4 14.00 -49.91 -23.83
C ILE A 4 14.67 -50.83 -22.78
N SER A 5 15.95 -51.12 -22.93
CA SER A 5 16.72 -51.95 -22.01
C SER A 5 17.68 -51.13 -21.17
N LYS A 6 17.83 -49.85 -21.46
CA LYS A 6 18.66 -48.92 -20.70
C LYS A 6 18.09 -47.50 -20.81
N ALA A 7 17.90 -46.86 -19.68
CA ALA A 7 17.53 -45.43 -19.60
C ALA A 7 18.27 -44.77 -18.45
N PHE A 8 18.69 -43.53 -18.64
CA PHE A 8 19.37 -42.71 -17.61
C PHE A 8 20.58 -43.40 -16.93
N GLY A 9 21.28 -44.27 -17.69
CA GLY A 9 22.44 -45.03 -17.17
C GLY A 9 22.07 -46.34 -16.46
N VAL A 10 20.79 -46.63 -16.24
CA VAL A 10 20.28 -47.85 -15.61
C VAL A 10 19.91 -48.87 -16.69
N THR A 11 20.41 -50.11 -16.54
CA THR A 11 19.94 -51.24 -17.38
C THR A 11 18.85 -51.96 -16.65
N THR A 12 17.67 -51.99 -17.27
CA THR A 12 16.44 -52.57 -16.71
C THR A 12 15.38 -52.75 -17.78
N ASP A 13 14.48 -53.69 -17.62
CA ASP A 13 13.27 -53.92 -18.40
C ASP A 13 12.00 -53.28 -17.76
N ASN A 14 12.15 -52.66 -16.58
CA ASN A 14 11.08 -51.95 -15.85
C ASN A 14 10.96 -50.48 -16.28
N VAL A 15 11.15 -50.16 -17.55
CA VAL A 15 11.09 -48.81 -18.10
C VAL A 15 10.01 -48.74 -19.16
N SER A 16 9.24 -47.67 -19.13
CA SER A 16 8.24 -47.34 -20.14
C SER A 16 8.30 -45.88 -20.53
N PHE A 17 7.46 -45.51 -21.50
CA PHE A 17 7.39 -44.11 -21.94
C PHE A 17 5.99 -43.75 -22.41
N PHE A 18 5.63 -42.52 -22.28
CA PHE A 18 4.41 -41.95 -22.84
C PHE A 18 4.74 -40.72 -23.68
N VAL A 19 3.93 -40.49 -24.71
CA VAL A 19 3.98 -39.31 -25.57
C VAL A 19 2.76 -38.46 -25.27
N ASN A 20 2.97 -37.21 -24.87
CA ASN A 20 1.91 -36.27 -24.48
C ASN A 20 0.93 -36.88 -23.43
N ASN A 21 1.52 -37.55 -22.43
CA ASN A 21 0.79 -38.23 -21.35
C ASN A 21 -0.17 -39.32 -21.83
N LYS A 22 0.12 -39.94 -22.97
CA LYS A 22 -0.66 -41.08 -23.52
C LYS A 22 0.31 -42.22 -23.86
N MET A 23 -0.16 -43.44 -23.63
CA MET A 23 0.54 -44.61 -24.13
C MET A 23 0.50 -44.59 -25.67
N PRO A 24 1.68 -44.57 -26.32
CA PRO A 24 1.68 -44.66 -27.77
C PRO A 24 1.20 -46.06 -28.21
N LEU A 25 0.26 -46.10 -29.14
CA LEU A 25 -0.28 -47.33 -29.65
C LEU A 25 0.46 -47.73 -30.94
N GLY A 26 0.89 -49.02 -31.01
CA GLY A 26 1.42 -49.60 -32.22
C GLY A 26 0.32 -50.02 -33.20
N ASP A 27 0.70 -50.51 -34.37
CA ASP A 27 -0.20 -50.97 -35.42
C ASP A 27 -1.18 -52.09 -34.96
N SER A 28 -0.80 -52.81 -33.90
CA SER A 28 -1.64 -53.85 -33.28
C SER A 28 -2.71 -53.29 -32.33
N GLY A 29 -2.74 -51.98 -32.04
CA GLY A 29 -3.63 -51.37 -31.07
C GLY A 29 -3.17 -51.53 -29.60
N TYR A 30 -2.03 -52.16 -29.39
CA TYR A 30 -1.35 -52.28 -28.10
C TYR A 30 -0.17 -51.30 -28.02
N GLY A 31 0.39 -51.10 -26.84
CA GLY A 31 1.51 -50.17 -26.60
C GLY A 31 2.63 -50.35 -27.63
N SER A 32 3.07 -49.25 -28.17
CA SER A 32 4.12 -49.20 -29.20
C SER A 32 5.49 -49.41 -28.58
N MET A 33 6.36 -50.09 -29.31
CA MET A 33 7.78 -50.14 -28.99
C MET A 33 8.44 -48.78 -29.30
N CYS A 34 9.54 -48.44 -28.64
CA CYS A 34 10.17 -47.15 -28.80
C CYS A 34 10.68 -46.84 -30.22
N ASN A 35 10.93 -47.89 -31.03
CA ASN A 35 11.32 -47.78 -32.44
C ASN A 35 10.10 -47.60 -33.39
N GLU A 36 8.90 -47.73 -32.90
CA GLU A 36 7.62 -47.60 -33.65
C GLU A 36 6.95 -46.26 -33.31
N ALA A 37 7.24 -45.70 -32.17
CA ALA A 37 6.64 -44.42 -31.75
C ALA A 37 7.12 -43.27 -32.65
N VAL A 38 6.16 -42.61 -33.28
CA VAL A 38 6.42 -41.43 -34.13
C VAL A 38 6.29 -40.18 -33.27
N LEU A 39 7.38 -39.38 -33.19
CA LEU A 39 7.39 -38.12 -32.51
C LEU A 39 7.32 -36.96 -33.49
N ASN A 40 6.47 -36.00 -33.23
CA ASN A 40 6.34 -34.76 -33.98
C ASN A 40 7.01 -33.59 -33.22
N SER A 41 7.27 -32.51 -33.94
CA SER A 41 7.76 -31.31 -33.31
C SER A 41 6.77 -30.79 -32.26
N GLY A 42 7.23 -30.62 -31.03
CA GLY A 42 6.41 -30.17 -29.90
C GLY A 42 5.88 -31.28 -29.01
N ASP A 43 6.02 -32.56 -29.42
CA ASP A 43 5.67 -33.67 -28.54
C ASP A 43 6.55 -33.73 -27.29
N VAL A 44 5.94 -34.15 -26.20
CA VAL A 44 6.63 -34.38 -24.92
C VAL A 44 6.72 -35.86 -24.68
N LEU A 45 7.97 -36.33 -24.57
CA LEU A 45 8.27 -37.73 -24.25
C LEU A 45 8.58 -37.86 -22.78
N ASN A 46 7.74 -38.56 -22.03
CA ASN A 46 7.97 -38.93 -20.63
C ASN A 46 8.48 -40.38 -20.57
N VAL A 47 9.73 -40.56 -20.13
CA VAL A 47 10.33 -41.89 -19.89
C VAL A 47 10.38 -42.10 -18.40
N PHE A 48 9.91 -43.23 -17.90
CA PHE A 48 9.82 -43.51 -16.48
C PHE A 48 10.14 -44.97 -16.15
N PHE A 49 10.41 -45.22 -14.87
CA PHE A 49 10.54 -46.57 -14.33
C PHE A 49 9.31 -46.92 -13.51
N TYR A 50 8.84 -48.17 -13.62
CA TYR A 50 7.87 -48.68 -12.68
C TYR A 50 8.47 -48.86 -11.31
N ASN A 51 7.79 -48.41 -10.28
CA ASN A 51 8.16 -48.57 -8.86
C ASN A 51 7.71 -49.98 -8.37
N ASP A 52 6.49 -50.40 -8.76
CA ASP A 52 6.01 -51.75 -8.53
C ASP A 52 6.43 -52.65 -9.69
N THR A 53 7.57 -53.31 -9.55
CA THR A 53 8.14 -54.19 -10.57
C THR A 53 7.51 -55.59 -10.60
N ALA A 54 6.65 -55.93 -9.63
CA ALA A 54 5.97 -57.22 -9.54
C ALA A 54 4.52 -57.14 -10.03
N GLY A 55 3.76 -56.14 -9.61
CA GLY A 55 2.35 -56.00 -9.93
C GLY A 55 2.05 -54.94 -10.99
N TYR A 56 3.03 -54.09 -11.30
CA TYR A 56 2.87 -52.96 -12.25
C TYR A 56 1.65 -52.11 -11.92
N SER A 57 1.46 -51.83 -10.62
CA SER A 57 0.29 -51.12 -10.09
C SER A 57 0.45 -49.61 -10.02
N ASP A 58 1.56 -49.11 -10.56
CA ASP A 58 1.86 -47.67 -10.55
C ASP A 58 0.74 -46.83 -11.17
N GLU A 59 0.36 -45.76 -10.50
CA GLU A 59 -0.52 -44.75 -11.03
C GLU A 59 0.32 -43.64 -11.73
N TYR A 60 0.09 -43.41 -13.01
CA TYR A 60 0.71 -42.31 -13.74
C TYR A 60 -0.09 -41.03 -13.51
N LEU A 61 0.54 -40.03 -12.91
CA LEU A 61 -0.12 -38.80 -12.51
C LEU A 61 0.50 -37.60 -13.25
N TYR A 62 -0.33 -36.76 -13.81
CA TYR A 62 0.10 -35.61 -14.60
C TYR A 62 -0.87 -34.45 -14.50
N PHE A 63 -0.41 -33.25 -14.86
CA PHE A 63 -1.26 -32.07 -15.00
C PHE A 63 -1.84 -31.99 -16.42
N ASP A 64 -3.08 -31.55 -16.55
CA ASP A 64 -3.73 -31.34 -17.86
C ASP A 64 -2.91 -30.41 -18.76
N SER A 65 -2.16 -29.48 -18.15
CA SER A 65 -1.21 -28.59 -18.83
C SER A 65 0.18 -28.78 -18.27
N ILE A 66 1.12 -29.16 -19.10
CA ILE A 66 2.55 -29.31 -18.76
C ILE A 66 3.27 -27.95 -18.67
N ALA A 67 2.66 -26.89 -19.19
CA ALA A 67 3.12 -25.52 -19.06
C ALA A 67 1.92 -24.57 -19.08
N CYS A 68 1.86 -23.67 -18.11
CA CYS A 68 0.81 -22.66 -18.06
C CYS A 68 1.37 -21.28 -17.71
N ASP A 69 0.80 -20.27 -18.36
CA ASP A 69 1.03 -18.87 -18.04
C ASP A 69 -0.05 -18.41 -17.06
N ILE A 70 0.37 -17.89 -15.93
CA ILE A 70 -0.52 -17.38 -14.88
C ILE A 70 -0.13 -15.96 -14.49
N MET A 71 -0.98 -15.28 -13.74
CA MET A 71 -0.62 -14.01 -13.15
C MET A 71 -0.13 -14.18 -11.72
N ALA A 72 1.01 -13.58 -11.39
CA ALA A 72 1.52 -13.54 -10.03
C ALA A 72 0.52 -12.88 -9.07
N LYS A 73 0.50 -13.35 -7.82
CA LYS A 73 -0.37 -12.86 -6.73
C LYS A 73 -1.86 -13.09 -6.96
N LYS A 74 -2.22 -13.96 -7.90
CA LYS A 74 -3.60 -14.40 -8.13
C LYS A 74 -3.68 -15.90 -8.03
N ASP A 75 -4.81 -16.38 -7.48
CA ASP A 75 -5.11 -17.80 -7.45
C ASP A 75 -5.32 -18.31 -8.87
N PHE A 76 -4.78 -19.48 -9.14
CA PHE A 76 -4.95 -20.23 -10.37
C PHE A 76 -5.22 -21.69 -10.05
N ILE A 77 -5.81 -22.40 -10.99
CA ILE A 77 -6.19 -23.80 -10.83
C ILE A 77 -5.36 -24.64 -11.77
N LEU A 78 -4.80 -25.73 -11.24
CA LEU A 78 -4.26 -26.84 -12.02
C LEU A 78 -5.17 -28.06 -11.84
N ASN A 79 -5.29 -28.88 -12.86
CA ASN A 79 -6.04 -30.11 -12.81
C ASN A 79 -5.09 -31.31 -12.91
N VAL A 80 -5.19 -32.24 -11.97
CA VAL A 80 -4.41 -33.47 -11.94
C VAL A 80 -5.26 -34.64 -12.45
N LYS A 81 -4.72 -35.33 -13.44
CA LYS A 81 -5.26 -36.55 -13.99
C LYS A 81 -4.32 -37.72 -13.78
N GLY A 82 -4.87 -38.90 -13.85
CA GLY A 82 -4.08 -40.13 -13.76
C GLY A 82 -4.78 -41.36 -14.31
N PHE A 83 -4.00 -42.41 -14.52
CA PHE A 83 -4.44 -43.73 -14.94
C PHE A 83 -3.39 -44.77 -14.57
N LYS A 84 -3.76 -46.06 -14.59
CA LYS A 84 -2.81 -47.16 -14.39
C LYS A 84 -1.78 -47.21 -15.50
N ALA A 85 -0.50 -46.95 -15.11
CA ALA A 85 0.60 -46.80 -16.07
C ALA A 85 0.79 -48.02 -17.00
N ALA A 86 0.60 -49.24 -16.49
CA ALA A 86 0.80 -50.47 -17.26
C ALA A 86 -0.23 -50.69 -18.35
N TRP A 87 -1.44 -50.14 -18.20
CA TRP A 87 -2.58 -50.45 -19.07
C TRP A 87 -2.99 -49.28 -19.96
N GLY A 88 -2.48 -48.08 -19.72
CA GLY A 88 -2.80 -46.90 -20.51
C GLY A 88 -4.30 -46.58 -20.57
N GLU A 89 -5.01 -46.80 -19.49
CA GLU A 89 -6.45 -46.58 -19.36
C GLU A 89 -6.84 -45.13 -19.63
N GLU A 90 -8.15 -44.87 -19.75
CA GLU A 90 -8.65 -43.50 -19.88
C GLU A 90 -8.37 -42.71 -18.58
N ALA A 91 -7.76 -41.55 -18.74
CA ALA A 91 -7.37 -40.72 -17.59
C ALA A 91 -8.58 -40.17 -16.85
N SER A 92 -8.56 -40.29 -15.54
CA SER A 92 -9.58 -39.77 -14.63
C SER A 92 -9.02 -38.65 -13.74
N ALA A 93 -9.91 -37.78 -13.23
CA ALA A 93 -9.59 -36.77 -12.25
C ALA A 93 -9.07 -37.42 -10.95
N GLN A 94 -8.01 -36.87 -10.39
CA GLN A 94 -7.34 -37.44 -9.23
C GLN A 94 -7.56 -36.58 -7.98
N LYS A 95 -8.27 -37.15 -6.99
CA LYS A 95 -8.57 -36.55 -5.70
C LYS A 95 -7.47 -36.82 -4.68
N ASP A 96 -7.38 -35.94 -3.67
CA ASP A 96 -6.48 -36.09 -2.51
C ASP A 96 -4.98 -36.12 -2.87
N ILE A 97 -4.63 -35.53 -4.02
CA ILE A 97 -3.25 -35.34 -4.45
C ILE A 97 -2.71 -34.04 -3.89
N THR A 98 -1.59 -34.11 -3.14
CA THR A 98 -0.91 -32.90 -2.68
C THR A 98 0.08 -32.41 -3.74
N VAL A 99 -0.08 -31.14 -4.11
CA VAL A 99 0.74 -30.45 -5.10
C VAL A 99 1.48 -29.32 -4.41
N GLU A 100 2.80 -29.25 -4.63
CA GLU A 100 3.63 -28.10 -4.23
C GLU A 100 3.96 -27.25 -5.45
N LEU A 101 3.90 -25.93 -5.28
CA LEU A 101 4.49 -24.98 -6.20
C LEU A 101 5.88 -24.62 -5.69
N ARG A 102 6.91 -24.90 -6.47
CA ARG A 102 8.32 -24.68 -6.11
C ARG A 102 8.93 -23.61 -7.00
N ASP A 103 9.73 -22.74 -6.42
CA ASP A 103 10.50 -21.73 -7.16
C ASP A 103 11.73 -22.34 -7.87
N SER A 104 12.49 -21.50 -8.54
CA SER A 104 13.70 -21.92 -9.29
C SER A 104 14.82 -22.51 -8.42
N GLU A 105 14.76 -22.29 -7.10
CA GLU A 105 15.70 -22.85 -6.11
C GLU A 105 15.18 -24.17 -5.52
N GLY A 106 13.99 -24.61 -5.93
CA GLY A 106 13.32 -25.81 -5.42
C GLY A 106 12.58 -25.60 -4.09
N LYS A 107 12.49 -24.36 -3.60
CA LYS A 107 11.77 -24.03 -2.37
C LYS A 107 10.26 -24.02 -2.62
N THR A 108 9.50 -24.70 -1.76
CA THR A 108 8.05 -24.67 -1.78
C THR A 108 7.52 -23.29 -1.39
N VAL A 109 6.72 -22.67 -2.27
CA VAL A 109 6.11 -21.34 -2.09
C VAL A 109 4.60 -21.41 -1.89
N ALA A 110 3.96 -22.49 -2.35
CA ALA A 110 2.55 -22.78 -2.10
C ALA A 110 2.33 -24.28 -2.08
N THR A 111 1.26 -24.72 -1.39
CA THR A 111 0.83 -26.13 -1.34
C THR A 111 -0.68 -26.19 -1.38
N GLY A 112 -1.22 -27.16 -2.10
CA GLY A 112 -2.64 -27.40 -2.18
C GLY A 112 -2.94 -28.88 -2.35
N THR A 113 -4.20 -29.27 -2.17
CA THR A 113 -4.67 -30.64 -2.36
C THR A 113 -5.83 -30.64 -3.36
N THR A 114 -5.85 -31.60 -4.25
CA THR A 114 -6.89 -31.70 -5.28
C THR A 114 -8.24 -32.09 -4.70
N ASP A 115 -9.29 -31.50 -5.27
CA ASP A 115 -10.70 -31.84 -5.01
C ASP A 115 -11.17 -33.10 -5.78
N GLU A 116 -12.46 -33.39 -5.70
CA GLU A 116 -13.08 -34.54 -6.41
C GLU A 116 -13.00 -34.45 -7.92
N ASN A 117 -12.79 -33.27 -8.47
CA ASN A 117 -12.62 -33.01 -9.90
C ASN A 117 -11.15 -32.96 -10.32
N GLY A 118 -10.22 -33.27 -9.40
CA GLY A 118 -8.80 -33.20 -9.64
C GLY A 118 -8.22 -31.77 -9.61
N ASN A 119 -8.98 -30.75 -9.21
CA ASN A 119 -8.55 -29.37 -9.20
C ASN A 119 -7.80 -29.01 -7.93
N VAL A 120 -6.65 -28.37 -8.07
CA VAL A 120 -5.91 -27.73 -6.98
C VAL A 120 -5.76 -26.25 -7.24
N THR A 121 -6.08 -25.43 -6.23
CA THR A 121 -5.89 -23.96 -6.27
C THR A 121 -4.56 -23.61 -5.63
N LEU A 122 -3.73 -22.87 -6.35
CA LEU A 122 -2.41 -22.40 -5.93
C LEU A 122 -2.26 -20.90 -6.21
N ASN A 123 -1.25 -20.27 -5.56
CA ASN A 123 -0.92 -18.88 -5.77
C ASN A 123 0.59 -18.71 -5.88
N ALA A 124 1.07 -18.08 -6.95
CA ALA A 124 2.48 -17.72 -7.10
C ALA A 124 2.72 -16.34 -6.45
N PRO A 125 3.61 -16.23 -5.46
CA PRO A 125 3.78 -14.99 -4.68
C PRO A 125 4.41 -13.84 -5.46
N ALA A 126 5.12 -14.14 -6.55
CA ALA A 126 5.81 -13.16 -7.40
C ALA A 126 5.85 -13.62 -8.86
N GLU A 127 6.28 -12.74 -9.75
CA GLU A 127 6.64 -13.15 -11.11
C GLU A 127 7.85 -14.10 -11.09
N GLY A 128 7.87 -15.02 -12.02
CA GLY A 128 8.95 -16.01 -12.12
C GLY A 128 8.50 -17.31 -12.76
N THR A 129 9.43 -18.24 -12.83
CA THR A 129 9.17 -19.62 -13.27
C THR A 129 9.13 -20.52 -12.07
N TYR A 130 8.10 -21.34 -12.00
CA TYR A 130 7.84 -22.29 -10.93
C TYR A 130 7.65 -23.69 -11.52
N THR A 131 7.80 -24.69 -10.66
CA THR A 131 7.45 -26.09 -10.95
C THR A 131 6.32 -26.49 -10.03
N ALA A 132 5.22 -26.96 -10.61
CA ALA A 132 4.18 -27.66 -9.87
C ALA A 132 4.54 -29.14 -9.79
N ALA A 133 4.74 -29.63 -8.57
CA ALA A 133 5.20 -30.99 -8.31
C ALA A 133 4.17 -31.76 -7.48
N ILE A 134 3.89 -33.01 -7.88
CA ILE A 134 3.05 -33.94 -7.12
C ILE A 134 3.92 -34.57 -6.02
N VAL A 135 3.60 -34.35 -4.75
CA VAL A 135 4.46 -34.76 -3.62
C VAL A 135 3.84 -35.77 -2.68
N LYS A 136 2.50 -35.90 -2.69
CA LYS A 136 1.79 -36.88 -1.88
C LYS A 136 0.53 -37.34 -2.57
N THR A 137 0.30 -38.62 -2.54
CA THR A 137 -0.86 -39.27 -3.17
C THR A 137 -1.44 -40.34 -2.24
N PRO A 138 -2.66 -40.80 -2.47
CA PRO A 138 -3.21 -41.98 -1.79
C PRO A 138 -2.66 -43.31 -2.33
N TYR A 139 -1.85 -43.28 -3.41
CA TYR A 139 -1.31 -44.46 -4.03
C TYR A 139 0.02 -44.87 -3.43
N GLU A 140 0.24 -46.18 -3.27
CA GLU A 140 1.52 -46.73 -2.78
C GLU A 140 2.63 -46.54 -3.83
N TYR A 141 2.30 -46.78 -5.08
CA TYR A 141 3.21 -46.64 -6.22
C TYR A 141 2.61 -45.64 -7.21
N TYR A 142 3.41 -44.66 -7.61
CA TYR A 142 3.00 -43.65 -8.57
C TYR A 142 4.19 -43.04 -9.33
N ILE A 143 3.87 -42.50 -10.50
CA ILE A 143 4.82 -41.84 -11.41
C ILE A 143 4.30 -40.41 -11.62
N PRO A 144 4.93 -39.41 -10.95
CA PRO A 144 4.49 -38.03 -11.08
C PRO A 144 5.14 -37.37 -12.30
N VAL A 145 4.39 -36.54 -12.99
CA VAL A 145 4.86 -35.64 -14.04
C VAL A 145 4.65 -34.21 -13.59
N ASP A 146 5.72 -33.49 -13.45
CA ASP A 146 5.69 -32.09 -13.05
C ASP A 146 5.22 -31.18 -14.18
N ALA A 147 4.65 -30.01 -13.82
CA ALA A 147 4.28 -28.97 -14.76
C ALA A 147 5.05 -27.68 -14.52
N LYS A 148 5.43 -27.01 -15.61
CA LYS A 148 6.03 -25.69 -15.56
C LYS A 148 4.96 -24.62 -15.45
N VAL A 149 5.10 -23.72 -14.48
CA VAL A 149 4.22 -22.57 -14.28
C VAL A 149 5.01 -21.27 -14.45
N VAL A 150 4.57 -20.42 -15.37
CA VAL A 150 5.18 -19.12 -15.59
C VAL A 150 4.26 -18.04 -15.06
N ALA A 151 4.63 -17.46 -13.93
CA ALA A 151 3.92 -16.34 -13.32
C ALA A 151 4.41 -15.02 -13.91
N LYS A 152 3.53 -14.29 -14.56
CA LYS A 152 3.80 -12.99 -15.18
C LYS A 152 3.36 -11.87 -14.25
N ALA A 153 4.09 -10.75 -14.27
CA ALA A 153 3.61 -9.50 -13.70
C ALA A 153 2.31 -9.09 -14.40
N HIS A 154 1.39 -8.49 -13.65
CA HIS A 154 0.24 -7.84 -14.25
C HIS A 154 0.44 -6.32 -14.23
N GLU A 155 -0.15 -5.63 -15.20
CA GLU A 155 -0.25 -4.18 -15.14
C GLU A 155 -1.22 -3.78 -14.04
N HIS A 156 -0.77 -2.94 -13.11
CA HIS A 156 -1.62 -2.48 -12.02
C HIS A 156 -2.72 -1.55 -12.55
N SER A 157 -3.96 -1.90 -12.30
CA SER A 157 -5.13 -1.09 -12.58
C SER A 157 -5.63 -0.41 -11.30
N TYR A 158 -5.56 0.92 -11.26
CA TYR A 158 -6.01 1.74 -10.14
C TYR A 158 -7.20 2.60 -10.58
N THR A 159 -8.40 2.04 -10.57
CA THR A 159 -9.60 2.70 -11.09
C THR A 159 -10.28 3.59 -10.06
N THR A 160 -10.24 3.20 -8.78
CA THR A 160 -10.94 3.89 -7.69
C THR A 160 -9.97 4.55 -6.74
N TRP A 161 -10.02 5.89 -6.68
CA TRP A 161 -9.18 6.69 -5.79
C TRP A 161 -9.98 7.23 -4.60
N LYS A 162 -9.50 6.97 -3.40
CA LYS A 162 -10.08 7.45 -2.14
C LYS A 162 -9.20 8.52 -1.53
N LYS A 163 -9.81 9.61 -1.08
CA LYS A 163 -9.12 10.68 -0.39
C LYS A 163 -8.62 10.20 0.99
N VAL A 164 -7.33 10.34 1.23
CA VAL A 164 -6.67 10.03 2.51
C VAL A 164 -6.50 11.29 3.35
N SER A 165 -6.06 12.38 2.72
CA SER A 165 -5.91 13.67 3.39
C SER A 165 -6.28 14.83 2.49
N SER A 166 -6.88 15.87 3.06
CA SER A 166 -7.16 17.12 2.33
C SER A 166 -5.90 17.97 2.20
N ALA A 167 -5.85 18.78 1.13
CA ALA A 167 -4.80 19.79 0.99
C ALA A 167 -4.74 20.73 2.22
N THR A 168 -3.53 21.09 2.57
CA THR A 168 -3.19 22.07 3.63
C THR A 168 -2.21 23.08 3.06
N VAL A 169 -1.82 24.08 3.84
CA VAL A 169 -0.73 25.01 3.44
C VAL A 169 0.66 24.32 3.38
N PHE A 170 0.79 23.13 3.95
CA PHE A 170 2.05 22.40 4.01
C PHE A 170 2.14 21.24 3.00
N ALA A 171 1.01 20.68 2.62
CA ALA A 171 0.96 19.53 1.71
C ALA A 171 -0.27 19.59 0.80
N PRO A 172 -0.16 19.09 -0.45
CA PRO A 172 -1.31 18.88 -1.33
C PRO A 172 -2.24 17.78 -0.79
N GLU A 173 -3.39 17.61 -1.41
CA GLU A 173 -4.29 16.49 -1.12
C GLU A 173 -3.61 15.17 -1.46
N LYS A 174 -3.81 14.15 -0.62
CA LYS A 174 -3.32 12.79 -0.85
C LYS A 174 -4.50 11.84 -1.07
N GLN A 175 -4.40 11.05 -2.11
CA GLN A 175 -5.34 9.98 -2.42
C GLN A 175 -4.63 8.64 -2.45
N GLU A 176 -5.33 7.57 -2.12
CA GLU A 176 -4.90 6.17 -2.17
C GLU A 176 -5.81 5.41 -3.13
N SER A 177 -5.23 4.48 -3.85
CA SER A 177 -5.96 3.48 -4.62
C SER A 177 -5.38 2.10 -4.35
N THR A 178 -6.22 1.09 -4.50
CA THR A 178 -5.85 -0.31 -4.41
C THR A 178 -5.99 -0.92 -5.79
N CYS A 179 -5.00 -1.67 -6.23
CA CYS A 179 -5.10 -2.40 -7.47
C CYS A 179 -6.27 -3.40 -7.39
N ASP A 180 -7.20 -3.31 -8.33
CA ASP A 180 -8.41 -4.12 -8.37
C ASP A 180 -8.10 -5.62 -8.51
N PHE A 181 -6.88 -5.94 -8.91
CA PHE A 181 -6.45 -7.29 -9.22
C PHE A 181 -5.65 -7.95 -8.09
N CYS A 182 -4.57 -7.32 -7.60
CA CYS A 182 -3.66 -7.92 -6.60
C CYS A 182 -3.79 -7.33 -5.20
N GLY A 183 -4.60 -6.29 -5.03
CA GLY A 183 -4.76 -5.61 -3.74
C GLY A 183 -3.60 -4.69 -3.36
N GLU A 184 -2.58 -4.52 -4.21
CA GLU A 184 -1.45 -3.62 -3.93
C GLU A 184 -1.91 -2.17 -3.89
N LYS A 185 -1.43 -1.42 -2.91
CA LYS A 185 -1.82 -0.04 -2.67
C LYS A 185 -0.80 0.94 -3.24
N THR A 186 -1.32 2.00 -3.84
CA THR A 186 -0.51 3.14 -4.28
C THR A 186 -1.10 4.45 -3.80
N THR A 187 -0.31 5.52 -3.81
CA THR A 187 -0.78 6.85 -3.41
C THR A 187 -0.33 7.90 -4.40
N LYS A 188 -1.19 8.88 -4.62
CA LYS A 188 -0.85 10.07 -5.42
C LYS A 188 -1.20 11.35 -4.68
N THR A 189 -0.54 12.44 -5.06
CA THR A 189 -0.92 13.79 -4.66
C THR A 189 -1.80 14.41 -5.73
N VAL A 190 -2.82 15.19 -5.31
CA VAL A 190 -3.77 15.86 -6.21
C VAL A 190 -3.79 17.34 -5.92
N GLY A 191 -3.62 18.13 -6.97
CA GLY A 191 -3.55 19.59 -6.87
C GLY A 191 -2.30 20.10 -6.15
N GLU A 192 -2.39 21.34 -5.65
CA GLU A 192 -1.30 22.01 -4.96
C GLU A 192 -1.63 22.24 -3.48
N LYS A 193 -0.62 22.67 -2.72
CA LYS A 193 -0.81 23.17 -1.36
C LYS A 193 -1.74 24.38 -1.36
N LEU A 194 -2.48 24.57 -0.27
CA LEU A 194 -3.32 25.75 -0.11
C LEU A 194 -2.46 27.00 0.03
N THR A 195 -2.89 28.08 -0.61
CA THR A 195 -2.26 29.40 -0.41
C THR A 195 -2.51 29.89 1.02
N PRO A 196 -1.48 30.25 1.79
CA PRO A 196 -1.65 30.78 3.13
C PRO A 196 -2.45 32.07 3.16
N THR A 197 -3.46 32.16 4.02
CA THR A 197 -4.31 33.33 4.23
C THR A 197 -4.38 33.71 5.68
N VAL A 198 -4.52 35.01 5.96
CA VAL A 198 -4.75 35.54 7.30
C VAL A 198 -5.46 36.89 7.24
N LYS A 199 -6.46 37.06 8.08
CA LYS A 199 -7.13 38.34 8.36
C LYS A 199 -6.98 38.67 9.83
N LEU A 200 -6.91 39.97 10.17
CA LEU A 200 -6.91 40.43 11.54
C LEU A 200 -8.27 41.08 11.85
N THR A 201 -8.73 40.93 13.10
CA THR A 201 -9.96 41.59 13.58
C THR A 201 -9.87 43.10 13.59
N ALA A 202 -8.64 43.64 13.56
CA ALA A 202 -8.37 45.07 13.38
C ALA A 202 -6.99 45.26 12.70
N THR A 203 -6.88 46.25 11.82
CA THR A 203 -5.60 46.63 11.15
C THR A 203 -5.02 47.94 11.70
N LYS A 204 -5.87 48.74 12.37
CA LYS A 204 -5.47 49.99 13.05
C LYS A 204 -6.14 50.06 14.41
N LEU A 205 -5.42 50.48 15.43
CA LEU A 205 -5.91 50.66 16.79
C LEU A 205 -5.40 52.00 17.36
N ALA A 206 -6.32 52.71 18.02
CA ALA A 206 -5.97 53.87 18.84
C ALA A 206 -6.21 53.50 20.30
N LEU A 207 -5.16 53.43 21.09
CA LEU A 207 -5.24 53.05 22.49
C LEU A 207 -4.81 54.21 23.38
N LYS A 208 -5.43 54.32 24.55
CA LYS A 208 -4.90 55.15 25.65
C LYS A 208 -3.75 54.42 26.32
N THR A 209 -2.86 55.17 26.98
CA THR A 209 -1.83 54.57 27.80
C THR A 209 -2.39 53.57 28.81
N LYS A 210 -1.69 52.41 28.98
CA LYS A 210 -2.08 51.29 29.85
C LYS A 210 -3.36 50.53 29.42
N GLN A 211 -3.98 50.88 28.29
CA GLN A 211 -5.13 50.17 27.75
C GLN A 211 -4.68 48.89 27.03
N SER A 212 -5.49 47.83 27.11
CA SER A 212 -5.27 46.58 26.40
C SER A 212 -6.44 46.26 25.48
N VAL A 213 -6.15 45.59 24.36
CA VAL A 213 -7.13 45.04 23.43
C VAL A 213 -6.60 43.73 22.82
N THR A 214 -7.45 42.80 22.52
CA THR A 214 -7.03 41.56 21.88
C THR A 214 -7.37 41.62 20.39
N VAL A 215 -6.36 41.41 19.54
CA VAL A 215 -6.50 41.23 18.09
C VAL A 215 -6.36 39.75 17.78
N ARG A 216 -7.29 39.22 16.99
CA ARG A 216 -7.30 37.81 16.58
C ARG A 216 -6.94 37.66 15.11
N ALA A 217 -6.15 36.66 14.83
CA ALA A 217 -5.92 36.20 13.46
C ALA A 217 -7.07 35.22 13.08
N THR A 218 -7.70 35.46 11.96
CA THR A 218 -8.87 34.69 11.44
C THR A 218 -8.68 34.41 9.97
N GLY A 219 -9.53 33.54 9.39
CA GLY A 219 -9.46 33.19 7.98
C GLY A 219 -8.16 32.50 7.59
N LEU A 220 -7.58 31.71 8.50
CA LEU A 220 -6.39 30.93 8.22
C LEU A 220 -6.75 29.79 7.27
N ALA A 221 -5.91 29.54 6.27
CA ALA A 221 -6.07 28.38 5.43
C ALA A 221 -5.81 27.08 6.22
N LYS A 222 -6.41 26.00 5.79
CA LYS A 222 -6.36 24.70 6.50
C LYS A 222 -4.93 24.26 6.80
N GLY A 223 -4.72 23.88 8.06
CA GLY A 223 -3.42 23.40 8.55
C GLY A 223 -2.49 24.52 9.05
N ASP A 224 -2.81 25.80 8.77
CA ASP A 224 -2.01 26.92 9.28
C ASP A 224 -2.40 27.33 10.70
N TYR A 225 -1.47 27.93 11.43
CA TYR A 225 -1.69 28.41 12.78
C TYR A 225 -0.77 29.59 13.10
N VAL A 226 -1.14 30.36 14.13
CA VAL A 226 -0.30 31.46 14.60
C VAL A 226 0.95 30.94 15.26
N LYS A 227 2.12 31.23 14.66
CA LYS A 227 3.44 30.90 15.18
C LYS A 227 3.91 31.91 16.22
N SER A 228 3.73 33.19 15.93
CA SER A 228 4.21 34.24 16.85
C SER A 228 3.52 35.58 16.62
N TRP A 229 3.57 36.42 17.67
CA TRP A 229 3.23 37.82 17.63
C TRP A 229 4.47 38.64 18.02
N THR A 230 4.74 39.74 17.34
CA THR A 230 5.88 40.61 17.61
C THR A 230 5.49 42.07 17.55
N SER A 231 6.17 42.91 18.31
CA SER A 231 6.00 44.37 18.30
C SER A 231 7.27 45.03 17.79
N SER A 232 7.14 45.96 16.83
CA SER A 232 8.24 46.75 16.32
C SER A 232 8.80 47.75 17.36
N LYS A 233 7.99 48.09 18.39
CA LYS A 233 8.38 49.06 19.41
C LYS A 233 7.75 48.72 20.76
N LYS A 234 8.35 47.76 21.47
CA LYS A 234 7.87 47.26 22.77
C LYS A 234 7.76 48.36 23.84
N SER A 235 8.51 49.46 23.70
CA SER A 235 8.41 50.62 24.59
C SER A 235 7.10 51.41 24.42
N VAL A 236 6.34 51.21 23.33
CA VAL A 236 5.05 51.86 23.06
C VAL A 236 3.89 50.86 23.26
N ALA A 237 3.98 49.66 22.69
CA ALA A 237 3.00 48.63 22.86
C ALA A 237 3.65 47.26 22.86
N THR A 238 3.23 46.38 23.76
CA THR A 238 3.62 44.97 23.82
C THR A 238 2.49 44.10 23.32
N VAL A 239 2.82 42.87 22.94
CA VAL A 239 1.81 41.84 22.54
C VAL A 239 2.21 40.50 23.14
N ASP A 240 1.23 39.74 23.61
CA ASP A 240 1.41 38.37 24.11
C ASP A 240 1.15 37.32 23.03
N LYS A 241 1.33 36.06 23.38
CA LYS A 241 1.10 34.90 22.47
C LYS A 241 -0.34 34.77 22.00
N ASN A 242 -1.30 35.35 22.69
CA ASN A 242 -2.73 35.29 22.38
C ASN A 242 -3.22 36.50 21.56
N GLY A 243 -2.31 37.41 21.17
CA GLY A 243 -2.64 38.62 20.44
C GLY A 243 -3.20 39.75 21.34
N LYS A 244 -3.07 39.67 22.67
CA LYS A 244 -3.43 40.74 23.57
C LYS A 244 -2.35 41.82 23.50
N ILE A 245 -2.72 42.95 22.95
CA ILE A 245 -1.87 44.14 22.81
C ILE A 245 -2.08 45.04 24.02
N THR A 246 -0.99 45.45 24.68
CA THR A 246 -1.03 46.34 25.84
C THR A 246 -0.20 47.57 25.54
N ALA A 247 -0.86 48.72 25.56
CA ALA A 247 -0.21 50.03 25.47
C ALA A 247 0.60 50.31 26.75
N THR A 248 1.81 50.80 26.58
CA THR A 248 2.64 51.23 27.72
C THR A 248 2.26 52.64 28.19
N SER A 249 3.05 53.24 29.06
CA SER A 249 2.90 54.65 29.46
C SER A 249 3.49 55.65 28.44
N LYS A 250 4.13 55.15 27.35
CA LYS A 250 4.80 55.98 26.36
C LYS A 250 3.93 56.20 25.13
N GLU A 251 3.73 57.44 24.71
CA GLU A 251 3.04 57.78 23.46
C GLU A 251 3.86 57.37 22.23
N GLY A 252 3.18 57.14 21.13
CA GLY A 252 3.82 56.83 19.87
C GLY A 252 3.04 55.79 19.04
N THR A 253 3.71 55.26 18.01
CA THR A 253 3.16 54.23 17.14
C THR A 253 4.06 53.03 17.16
N ALA A 254 3.43 51.85 17.25
CA ALA A 254 4.07 50.53 17.08
C ALA A 254 3.32 49.70 16.04
N VAL A 255 4.01 48.86 15.30
CA VAL A 255 3.43 47.86 14.40
C VAL A 255 3.52 46.50 15.09
N ILE A 256 2.37 45.90 15.30
CA ILE A 256 2.27 44.51 15.78
C ILE A 256 2.15 43.63 14.57
N THR A 257 2.99 42.60 14.49
CA THR A 257 3.01 41.63 13.39
C THR A 257 2.68 40.25 13.94
N VAL A 258 1.68 39.59 13.34
CA VAL A 258 1.47 38.15 13.49
C VAL A 258 2.21 37.42 12.38
N THR A 259 2.86 36.33 12.74
CA THR A 259 3.49 35.40 11.78
C THR A 259 2.86 34.03 11.93
N LEU A 260 2.38 33.46 10.82
CA LEU A 260 1.86 32.12 10.79
C LEU A 260 2.97 31.08 10.60
N ALA A 261 2.64 29.81 10.84
CA ALA A 261 3.58 28.70 10.64
C ALA A 261 4.03 28.56 9.18
N SER A 262 3.17 28.90 8.22
CA SER A 262 3.48 28.97 6.78
C SER A 262 4.45 30.13 6.42
N GLY A 263 4.76 31.02 7.34
CA GLY A 263 5.54 32.24 7.07
C GLY A 263 4.69 33.44 6.65
N LYS A 264 3.38 33.28 6.40
CA LYS A 264 2.48 34.40 6.08
C LYS A 264 2.38 35.34 7.28
N THR A 265 2.37 36.65 6.99
CA THR A 265 2.27 37.69 8.02
C THR A 265 1.09 38.62 7.80
N ALA A 266 0.60 39.20 8.90
CA ALA A 266 -0.32 40.34 8.87
C ALA A 266 0.03 41.33 9.95
N LYS A 267 -0.34 42.59 9.77
CA LYS A 267 0.10 43.69 10.62
C LYS A 267 -1.06 44.50 11.12
N VAL A 268 -0.95 45.02 12.36
CA VAL A 268 -1.84 46.03 12.92
C VAL A 268 -0.99 47.22 13.41
N THR A 269 -1.40 48.42 13.02
CA THR A 269 -0.76 49.66 13.50
C THR A 269 -1.46 50.13 14.78
N VAL A 270 -0.71 50.27 15.83
CA VAL A 270 -1.19 50.71 17.15
C VAL A 270 -0.64 52.10 17.45
N THR A 271 -1.55 53.06 17.61
CA THR A 271 -1.20 54.41 18.04
C THR A 271 -1.59 54.59 19.50
N VAL A 272 -0.67 54.91 20.34
CA VAL A 272 -0.88 55.15 21.79
C VAL A 272 -0.84 56.66 22.06
N LYS A 273 -1.91 57.15 22.66
CA LYS A 273 -2.05 58.54 23.10
C LYS A 273 -2.22 58.61 24.62
N MET A 274 -1.56 59.54 25.24
CA MET A 274 -1.73 59.83 26.67
C MET A 274 -3.08 60.54 26.91
N ILE A 275 -3.73 60.19 28.00
CA ILE A 275 -4.86 60.97 28.46
C ILE A 275 -4.27 62.22 29.13
N ARG A 276 -4.50 63.37 28.52
CA ARG A 276 -4.16 64.64 29.11
C ARG A 276 -5.41 65.29 29.66
N THR A 277 -5.38 65.65 30.92
CA THR A 277 -6.44 66.47 31.51
C THR A 277 -6.32 67.88 30.93
N THR A 278 -7.30 68.26 30.10
CA THR A 278 -7.32 69.56 29.42
C THR A 278 -8.09 70.62 30.22
N LYS A 279 -8.95 70.18 31.15
CA LYS A 279 -9.77 71.07 31.95
C LYS A 279 -10.12 70.42 33.29
N LEU A 280 -9.89 71.08 34.37
CA LEU A 280 -10.46 70.77 35.68
C LEU A 280 -11.81 71.49 35.79
N THR A 281 -12.88 70.74 36.06
CA THR A 281 -14.18 71.32 36.31
C THR A 281 -14.58 71.14 37.76
N LYS A 282 -15.41 72.11 38.28
CA LYS A 282 -15.86 72.09 39.68
C LYS A 282 -14.71 72.25 40.71
N VAL A 283 -13.58 72.81 40.29
CA VAL A 283 -12.57 73.21 41.25
C VAL A 283 -12.95 74.58 41.81
N PRO A 284 -13.09 74.74 43.10
CA PRO A 284 -13.40 76.06 43.69
C PRO A 284 -12.25 77.02 43.44
N LYS A 285 -12.57 78.20 43.02
CA LYS A 285 -11.54 79.29 42.80
C LYS A 285 -10.81 79.69 44.04
N THR A 286 -11.44 79.57 45.17
CA THR A 286 -10.93 79.79 46.46
C THR A 286 -11.36 78.69 47.42
N LEU A 287 -10.45 78.24 48.28
CA LEU A 287 -10.74 77.21 49.28
C LEU A 287 -10.13 77.70 50.61
N SER A 288 -10.95 77.98 51.61
CA SER A 288 -10.49 78.28 52.95
C SER A 288 -10.45 76.97 53.74
N LEU A 289 -9.27 76.59 54.20
CA LEU A 289 -9.05 75.45 55.07
C LEU A 289 -8.61 75.91 56.45
N THR A 290 -9.23 75.33 57.47
CA THR A 290 -8.79 75.45 58.83
C THR A 290 -7.52 74.60 59.05
N THR A 291 -6.61 74.98 59.86
CA THR A 291 -5.38 74.29 60.23
C THR A 291 -5.74 72.79 60.56
N GLY A 292 -5.04 71.83 59.91
CA GLY A 292 -5.24 70.37 60.08
C GLY A 292 -6.34 69.75 59.24
N LYS A 293 -7.08 70.46 58.40
CA LYS A 293 -8.11 69.90 57.46
C LYS A 293 -7.47 69.67 56.10
N LYS A 294 -7.90 68.58 55.46
CA LYS A 294 -7.49 68.21 54.11
C LYS A 294 -8.69 68.28 53.17
N TYR A 295 -8.49 68.74 51.95
CA TYR A 295 -9.48 68.71 50.88
C TYR A 295 -8.95 67.94 49.72
N THR A 296 -9.71 66.97 49.27
CA THR A 296 -9.31 66.15 48.14
C THR A 296 -10.04 66.65 46.90
N LEU A 297 -9.25 67.16 45.93
CA LEU A 297 -9.79 67.45 44.59
C LEU A 297 -10.09 66.14 43.90
N LYS A 298 -11.32 65.88 43.48
CA LYS A 298 -11.70 64.77 42.63
C LYS A 298 -11.62 65.22 41.17
N PRO A 299 -10.84 64.50 40.30
CA PRO A 299 -10.71 64.80 38.89
C PRO A 299 -12.08 64.59 38.13
#